data_6d418c75ac9564e894ce57368ad2aff5
#
_entry.id   6d418c75ac9564e894ce57368ad2aff5
#
_cell.length_a   1.000
_cell.length_b   1.000
_cell.length_c   1.000
_cell.angle_alpha   90.00
_cell.angle_beta   90.00
_cell.angle_gamma   90.00
#
_symmetry.space_group_name_H-M   'P 1'
#
loop_
_entity.id
_entity.type
_entity.pdbx_description
1 polymer ?
#
loop_
_entity_poly.entity_id
_entity_poly.type
_entity_poly.pdbx_seq_one_letter_code
_entity_poly.pdbx_strand_id
1 'polypeptide(L)'
;MCGRFVLETPLKTTAENFNAQLARDLITVPNYNICPSENVSVVVSNFEQRRLGQMRWGFIPHWYKSIRDGPLLFNARAETLAEKPAFRDACRNRRCLIPADGFYEWKKMEGSKSKPVYVKRSDGQQMIFAGIWQFWGDGENRLATCTIVTVPASEQISEIHHRMPLFIERDNWALWLGEKG
;
A
#
# COMPACT_ATOMS: atom_id res chain seq x y z
N MET A 1 2.88 -11.38 6.67
CA MET A 1 2.18 -10.41 5.79
C MET A 1 2.64 -9.02 6.15
N CYS A 2 2.99 -8.19 5.17
CA CYS A 2 3.48 -6.85 5.40
C CYS A 2 2.50 -6.04 6.27
N GLY A 3 2.84 -5.86 7.51
CA GLY A 3 2.06 -5.11 8.52
C GLY A 3 2.83 -3.93 9.11
N ARG A 4 4.02 -3.67 8.61
CA ARG A 4 4.89 -2.55 9.00
C ARG A 4 5.79 -2.14 7.86
N PHE A 5 5.89 -0.85 7.58
CA PHE A 5 6.85 -0.35 6.60
C PHE A 5 7.40 1.03 6.99
N VAL A 6 8.38 1.47 6.22
CA VAL A 6 9.13 2.72 6.44
C VAL A 6 8.92 3.63 5.24
N LEU A 7 8.73 4.92 5.50
CA LEU A 7 8.82 5.98 4.50
C LEU A 7 9.61 7.15 5.11
N GLU A 8 10.87 7.23 4.76
CA GLU A 8 11.78 8.30 5.18
C GLU A 8 12.06 9.31 4.06
N THR A 9 11.90 8.86 2.80
CA THR A 9 12.07 9.74 1.63
C THR A 9 11.04 10.88 1.67
N PRO A 10 11.48 12.14 1.53
CA PRO A 10 10.60 13.30 1.55
C PRO A 10 9.50 13.19 0.48
N LEU A 11 8.26 13.60 0.81
CA LEU A 11 7.14 13.51 -0.14
C LEU A 11 7.35 14.35 -1.38
N LYS A 12 8.08 15.45 -1.30
CA LYS A 12 8.43 16.24 -2.48
C LYS A 12 9.24 15.41 -3.48
N THR A 13 10.29 14.74 -2.99
CA THR A 13 11.12 13.83 -3.80
C THR A 13 10.30 12.68 -4.34
N THR A 14 9.43 12.09 -3.51
CA THR A 14 8.51 11.02 -3.94
C THR A 14 7.58 11.53 -5.06
N ALA A 15 6.98 12.70 -4.90
CA ALA A 15 6.09 13.28 -5.93
C ALA A 15 6.83 13.54 -7.25
N GLU A 16 8.06 14.06 -7.18
CA GLU A 16 8.93 14.25 -8.36
C GLU A 16 9.23 12.94 -9.07
N ASN A 17 9.56 11.87 -8.33
CA ASN A 17 9.83 10.53 -8.88
C ASN A 17 8.64 9.96 -9.67
N PHE A 18 7.41 10.24 -9.21
CA PHE A 18 6.17 9.81 -9.86
C PHE A 18 5.65 10.78 -10.92
N ASN A 19 6.27 11.94 -11.09
CA ASN A 19 5.68 13.06 -11.83
C ASN A 19 4.24 13.35 -11.37
N ALA A 20 4.05 13.39 -10.06
CA ALA A 20 2.77 13.53 -9.40
C ALA A 20 2.62 14.91 -8.77
N GLN A 21 1.42 15.47 -8.84
CA GLN A 21 1.06 16.64 -8.07
C GLN A 21 0.95 16.28 -6.59
N LEU A 22 1.67 16.98 -5.74
CA LEU A 22 1.53 16.83 -4.29
C LEU A 22 0.22 17.47 -3.82
N ALA A 23 -0.58 16.75 -3.05
CA ALA A 23 -1.75 17.33 -2.41
C ALA A 23 -1.32 18.41 -1.42
N ARG A 24 -2.18 19.42 -1.24
CA ARG A 24 -1.91 20.51 -0.31
C ARG A 24 -1.95 19.99 1.13
N ASP A 25 -1.20 20.65 2.01
CA ASP A 25 -1.24 20.47 3.46
C ASP A 25 -0.80 19.07 3.98
N LEU A 26 -0.03 18.33 3.18
CA LEU A 26 0.60 17.10 3.65
C LEU A 26 1.84 17.44 4.49
N ILE A 27 1.74 17.23 5.77
CA ILE A 27 2.90 17.31 6.68
C ILE A 27 3.60 15.96 6.63
N THR A 28 4.88 15.98 6.25
CA THR A 28 5.70 14.78 6.24
C THR A 28 6.88 14.92 7.16
N VAL A 29 6.88 14.06 8.11
CA VAL A 29 8.06 13.68 8.87
C VAL A 29 8.43 12.27 8.46
N PRO A 30 9.72 11.88 8.40
CA PRO A 30 10.09 10.50 8.19
C PRO A 30 9.37 9.59 9.21
N ASN A 31 8.74 8.52 8.71
CA ASN A 31 8.10 7.54 9.59
C ASN A 31 8.76 6.17 9.39
N TYR A 32 9.48 5.73 10.42
CA TYR A 32 10.23 4.48 10.43
C TYR A 32 9.41 3.27 10.90
N ASN A 33 8.13 3.46 11.20
CA ASN A 33 7.30 2.41 11.80
C ASN A 33 5.80 2.58 11.49
N ILE A 34 5.47 2.74 10.22
CA ILE A 34 4.09 2.89 9.74
C ILE A 34 3.30 1.62 10.03
N CYS A 35 2.16 1.77 10.69
CA CYS A 35 1.27 0.69 11.14
C CYS A 35 -0.09 0.72 10.41
N PRO A 36 -0.77 -0.43 10.28
CA PRO A 36 -2.17 -0.43 9.85
C PRO A 36 -3.03 0.50 10.71
N SER A 37 -4.00 1.15 10.08
CA SER A 37 -4.86 2.21 10.60
C SER A 37 -4.28 3.63 10.55
N GLU A 38 -3.01 3.79 10.29
CA GLU A 38 -2.40 5.11 10.05
C GLU A 38 -2.69 5.60 8.62
N ASN A 39 -2.52 6.90 8.40
CA ASN A 39 -2.53 7.47 7.07
C ASN A 39 -1.18 7.21 6.39
N VAL A 40 -1.25 6.70 5.17
CA VAL A 40 -0.08 6.38 4.34
C VAL A 40 -0.10 7.17 3.06
N SER A 41 1.07 7.47 2.53
CA SER A 41 1.22 8.14 1.25
C SER A 41 0.82 7.21 0.11
N VAL A 42 0.00 7.72 -0.81
CA VAL A 42 -0.47 6.98 -1.97
C VAL A 42 -0.41 7.83 -3.24
N VAL A 43 -0.07 7.20 -4.34
CA VAL A 43 -0.16 7.81 -5.67
C VAL A 43 -1.34 7.20 -6.40
N VAL A 44 -2.24 8.07 -6.87
CA VAL A 44 -3.38 7.73 -7.73
C VAL A 44 -3.29 8.48 -9.04
N SER A 45 -4.00 8.03 -10.06
CA SER A 45 -4.13 8.71 -11.34
C SER A 45 -5.59 8.92 -11.70
N ASN A 46 -5.87 10.03 -12.38
CA ASN A 46 -7.14 10.29 -13.05
C ASN A 46 -6.99 10.27 -14.58
N PHE A 47 -6.00 9.54 -15.10
CA PHE A 47 -5.57 9.43 -16.51
C PHE A 47 -4.79 10.65 -17.04
N GLU A 48 -5.12 11.85 -16.59
CA GLU A 48 -4.42 13.09 -17.02
C GLU A 48 -3.23 13.40 -16.13
N GLN A 49 -3.38 13.16 -14.83
CA GLN A 49 -2.38 13.54 -13.84
C GLN A 49 -2.34 12.57 -12.66
N ARG A 50 -1.13 12.24 -12.24
CA ARG A 50 -0.90 11.56 -10.96
C ARG A 50 -0.98 12.54 -9.81
N ARG A 51 -1.50 12.07 -8.69
CA ARG A 51 -1.57 12.82 -7.42
C ARG A 51 -1.01 11.98 -6.30
N LEU A 52 -0.12 12.58 -5.51
CA LEU A 52 0.37 12.02 -4.26
C LEU A 52 -0.43 12.63 -3.11
N GLY A 53 -1.15 11.80 -2.39
CA GLY A 53 -1.98 12.16 -1.25
C GLY A 53 -1.82 11.17 -0.10
N GLN A 54 -2.73 11.20 0.86
CA GLN A 54 -2.76 10.26 1.99
C GLN A 54 -4.11 9.56 2.09
N MET A 55 -4.06 8.28 2.48
CA MET A 55 -5.24 7.46 2.75
C MET A 55 -5.00 6.61 3.99
N ARG A 56 -6.07 6.26 4.69
CA ARG A 56 -5.99 5.32 5.81
C ARG A 56 -5.61 3.93 5.32
N TRP A 57 -4.56 3.36 5.86
CA TRP A 57 -4.16 1.97 5.57
C TRP A 57 -5.02 0.98 6.37
N GLY A 58 -5.93 0.37 5.68
CA GLY A 58 -6.96 -0.52 6.22
C GLY A 58 -8.27 -0.26 5.48
N PHE A 59 -8.44 -1.02 4.39
CA PHE A 59 -9.56 -0.92 3.48
C PHE A 59 -10.88 -1.24 4.18
N ILE A 60 -11.89 -0.40 4.00
CA ILE A 60 -13.20 -0.58 4.61
C ILE A 60 -14.21 -0.84 3.50
N PRO A 61 -14.79 -2.05 3.41
CA PRO A 61 -15.85 -2.35 2.45
C PRO A 61 -17.02 -1.36 2.57
N HIS A 62 -17.63 -0.98 1.43
CA HIS A 62 -18.68 0.03 1.39
C HIS A 62 -19.95 -0.34 2.20
N TRP A 63 -20.18 -1.63 2.42
CA TRP A 63 -21.32 -2.12 3.22
C TRP A 63 -21.10 -2.13 4.72
N TYR A 64 -19.89 -1.82 5.20
CA TYR A 64 -19.65 -1.69 6.64
C TYR A 64 -20.34 -0.45 7.17
N LYS A 65 -21.08 -0.60 8.28
CA LYS A 65 -21.79 0.48 8.97
C LYS A 65 -20.85 1.27 9.88
N SER A 66 -19.76 0.66 10.33
CA SER A 66 -18.71 1.29 11.12
C SER A 66 -17.33 0.77 10.73
N ILE A 67 -16.29 1.49 11.13
CA ILE A 67 -14.89 1.09 10.91
C ILE A 67 -14.56 -0.26 11.58
N ARG A 68 -15.38 -0.67 12.57
CA ARG A 68 -15.16 -1.87 13.39
C ARG A 68 -16.05 -3.06 13.01
N ASP A 69 -16.85 -2.97 11.96
CA ASP A 69 -17.82 -4.02 11.57
C ASP A 69 -17.16 -5.31 11.06
N GLY A 70 -15.85 -5.33 10.90
CA GLY A 70 -15.14 -6.52 10.45
C GLY A 70 -13.63 -6.42 10.65
N PRO A 71 -12.88 -7.38 10.11
CA PRO A 71 -11.44 -7.40 10.25
C PRO A 71 -10.79 -6.20 9.56
N LEU A 72 -9.65 -5.77 10.09
CA LEU A 72 -8.82 -4.75 9.48
C LEU A 72 -8.17 -5.28 8.19
N LEU A 73 -8.65 -4.82 7.04
CA LEU A 73 -8.20 -5.29 5.72
C LEU A 73 -6.99 -4.47 5.23
N PHE A 74 -5.83 -4.63 5.87
CA PHE A 74 -4.62 -3.91 5.51
C PHE A 74 -3.81 -4.61 4.40
N ASN A 75 -4.13 -5.88 4.08
CA ASN A 75 -3.57 -6.63 2.94
C ASN A 75 -4.67 -7.35 2.15
N ALA A 76 -4.49 -7.44 0.83
CA ALA A 76 -5.35 -8.20 -0.07
C ALA A 76 -4.49 -9.13 -0.93
N ARG A 77 -4.90 -10.40 -1.10
CA ARG A 77 -4.16 -11.37 -1.92
C ARG A 77 -4.43 -11.15 -3.40
N ALA A 78 -3.39 -11.03 -4.22
CA ALA A 78 -3.53 -10.84 -5.66
C ALA A 78 -4.36 -11.94 -6.33
N GLU A 79 -4.21 -13.19 -5.89
CA GLU A 79 -4.85 -14.37 -6.45
C GLU A 79 -6.40 -14.32 -6.39
N THR A 80 -6.93 -13.61 -5.41
CA THR A 80 -8.39 -13.52 -5.20
C THR A 80 -8.91 -12.08 -5.25
N LEU A 81 -8.06 -11.13 -5.65
CA LEU A 81 -8.37 -9.70 -5.62
C LEU A 81 -9.57 -9.33 -6.50
N ALA A 82 -9.63 -9.91 -7.71
CA ALA A 82 -10.68 -9.65 -8.68
C ALA A 82 -12.01 -10.39 -8.39
N GLU A 83 -11.99 -11.36 -7.49
CA GLU A 83 -13.14 -12.22 -7.18
C GLU A 83 -13.87 -11.78 -5.90
N LYS A 84 -13.09 -11.42 -4.88
CA LYS A 84 -13.66 -11.08 -3.56
C LYS A 84 -14.53 -9.82 -3.62
N PRO A 85 -15.78 -9.88 -3.13
CA PRO A 85 -16.69 -8.74 -3.15
C PRO A 85 -16.10 -7.46 -2.55
N ALA A 86 -15.30 -7.57 -1.48
CA ALA A 86 -14.67 -6.43 -0.84
C ALA A 86 -13.72 -5.66 -1.78
N PHE A 87 -13.06 -6.34 -2.71
CA PHE A 87 -11.92 -5.79 -3.45
C PHE A 87 -12.16 -5.66 -4.95
N ARG A 88 -13.03 -6.49 -5.54
CA ARG A 88 -13.18 -6.64 -7.00
C ARG A 88 -13.44 -5.32 -7.74
N ASP A 89 -14.24 -4.44 -7.16
CA ASP A 89 -14.57 -3.17 -7.78
C ASP A 89 -13.38 -2.18 -7.69
N ALA A 90 -12.72 -2.12 -6.54
CA ALA A 90 -11.50 -1.32 -6.37
C ALA A 90 -10.33 -1.85 -7.22
N CYS A 91 -10.23 -3.17 -7.39
CA CYS A 91 -9.24 -3.79 -8.26
C CYS A 91 -9.40 -3.36 -9.73
N ARG A 92 -10.62 -3.19 -10.19
CA ARG A 92 -10.93 -2.76 -11.57
C ARG A 92 -10.72 -1.27 -11.78
N ASN A 93 -11.15 -0.45 -10.82
CA ASN A 93 -11.37 0.98 -11.03
C ASN A 93 -10.52 1.91 -10.16
N ARG A 94 -9.94 1.40 -9.06
CA ARG A 94 -9.28 2.23 -8.04
C ARG A 94 -7.99 1.60 -7.55
N ARG A 95 -7.02 1.54 -8.46
CA ARG A 95 -5.66 1.10 -8.14
C ARG A 95 -4.81 2.28 -7.71
N CYS A 96 -3.85 2.04 -6.83
CA CYS A 96 -2.91 3.04 -6.36
C CYS A 96 -1.52 2.43 -6.18
N LEU A 97 -0.52 3.28 -6.04
CA LEU A 97 0.84 2.90 -5.69
C LEU A 97 1.16 3.45 -4.30
N ILE A 98 1.80 2.65 -3.47
CA ILE A 98 2.17 3.00 -2.09
C ILE A 98 3.69 2.99 -2.00
N PRO A 99 4.35 4.17 -1.93
CA PRO A 99 5.80 4.27 -1.80
C PRO A 99 6.26 3.86 -0.40
N ALA A 100 7.37 3.14 -0.34
CA ALA A 100 8.04 2.73 0.89
C ALA A 100 9.56 2.67 0.67
N ASP A 101 10.34 2.94 1.70
CA ASP A 101 11.80 2.77 1.65
C ASP A 101 12.23 1.36 2.12
N GLY A 102 11.32 0.65 2.78
CA GLY A 102 11.48 -0.73 3.18
C GLY A 102 10.30 -1.19 4.05
N PHE A 103 10.27 -2.46 4.36
CA PHE A 103 9.22 -3.04 5.22
C PHE A 103 9.79 -4.03 6.22
N TYR A 104 9.03 -4.28 7.29
CA TYR A 104 9.38 -5.27 8.30
C TYR A 104 8.54 -6.54 8.13
N GLU A 105 9.20 -7.68 8.30
CA GLU A 105 8.60 -8.98 8.49
C GLU A 105 9.21 -9.70 9.67
N TRP A 106 8.49 -10.66 10.22
CA TRP A 106 8.89 -11.40 11.42
C TRP A 106 9.27 -12.83 11.04
N LYS A 107 10.59 -13.09 10.99
CA LYS A 107 11.10 -14.44 10.78
C LYS A 107 10.78 -15.30 12.00
N LYS A 108 10.08 -16.41 11.79
CA LYS A 108 9.85 -17.41 12.83
C LYS A 108 11.19 -18.09 13.17
N MET A 109 11.46 -18.23 14.47
CA MET A 109 12.64 -18.93 14.98
C MET A 109 12.20 -20.13 15.78
N GLU A 110 12.86 -21.29 15.59
CA GLU A 110 12.58 -22.47 16.39
C GLU A 110 12.85 -22.21 17.89
N GLY A 111 11.88 -22.53 18.73
CA GLY A 111 12.01 -22.43 20.19
C GLY A 111 12.09 -21.00 20.76
N SER A 112 11.90 -19.95 19.95
CA SER A 112 12.01 -18.58 20.40
C SER A 112 10.96 -17.64 19.80
N LYS A 113 10.94 -16.37 20.29
CA LYS A 113 10.10 -15.30 19.71
C LYS A 113 10.56 -14.97 18.29
N SER A 114 9.60 -14.64 17.42
CA SER A 114 9.91 -14.19 16.06
C SER A 114 10.84 -12.98 16.07
N LYS A 115 11.79 -12.97 15.14
CA LYS A 115 12.76 -11.86 14.99
C LYS A 115 12.31 -10.91 13.87
N PRO A 116 12.23 -9.59 14.11
CA PRO A 116 11.97 -8.63 13.06
C PRO A 116 13.15 -8.56 12.08
N VAL A 117 12.83 -8.53 10.79
CA VAL A 117 13.79 -8.36 9.69
C VAL A 117 13.35 -7.17 8.87
N TYR A 118 14.26 -6.24 8.64
CA TYR A 118 14.02 -5.10 7.75
C TYR A 118 14.44 -5.45 6.33
N VAL A 119 13.51 -5.34 5.40
CA VAL A 119 13.70 -5.65 3.98
C VAL A 119 13.70 -4.34 3.20
N LYS A 120 14.74 -4.10 2.42
CA LYS A 120 14.87 -2.94 1.53
C LYS A 120 15.51 -3.33 0.21
N ARG A 121 15.41 -2.47 -0.80
CA ARG A 121 16.12 -2.64 -2.09
C ARG A 121 17.62 -2.46 -1.89
N SER A 122 18.41 -3.28 -2.58
CA SER A 122 19.88 -3.18 -2.54
C SER A 122 20.41 -1.96 -3.29
N ASP A 123 19.64 -1.44 -4.26
CA ASP A 123 19.98 -0.25 -5.04
C ASP A 123 19.63 1.08 -4.32
N GLY A 124 19.04 1.02 -3.12
CA GLY A 124 18.65 2.18 -2.34
C GLY A 124 17.43 2.94 -2.86
N GLN A 125 16.78 2.47 -3.93
CA GLN A 125 15.56 3.08 -4.44
C GLN A 125 14.34 2.70 -3.60
N GLN A 126 13.28 3.50 -3.69
CA GLN A 126 12.01 3.18 -3.05
C GLN A 126 11.40 1.89 -3.60
N MET A 127 10.80 1.12 -2.72
CA MET A 127 9.88 0.04 -3.07
C MET A 127 8.51 0.62 -3.32
N ILE A 128 7.86 0.24 -4.42
CA ILE A 128 6.54 0.74 -4.76
C ILE A 128 5.56 -0.41 -4.68
N PHE A 129 4.74 -0.41 -3.63
CA PHE A 129 3.75 -1.47 -3.43
C PHE A 129 2.52 -1.21 -4.28
N ALA A 130 1.98 -2.28 -4.87
CA ALA A 130 0.66 -2.27 -5.46
C ALA A 130 -0.40 -2.09 -4.37
N GLY A 131 -1.33 -1.21 -4.57
CA GLY A 131 -2.47 -0.99 -3.70
C GLY A 131 -3.78 -0.85 -4.46
N ILE A 132 -4.87 -1.05 -3.75
CA ILE A 132 -6.22 -0.66 -4.18
C ILE A 132 -6.84 0.21 -3.10
N TRP A 133 -7.78 1.07 -3.49
CA TRP A 133 -8.36 2.04 -2.58
C TRP A 133 -9.84 2.25 -2.85
N GLN A 134 -10.54 2.84 -1.89
CA GLN A 134 -11.90 3.36 -2.07
C GLN A 134 -12.24 4.40 -1.02
N PHE A 135 -13.33 5.11 -1.29
CA PHE A 135 -13.99 5.89 -0.25
C PHE A 135 -14.97 5.02 0.54
N TRP A 136 -15.04 5.27 1.83
CA TRP A 136 -16.05 4.74 2.74
C TRP A 136 -16.74 5.90 3.45
N GLY A 137 -18.05 5.78 3.73
CA GLY A 137 -18.86 6.85 4.29
C GLY A 137 -19.24 7.92 3.28
N ASP A 138 -20.09 8.85 3.71
CA ASP A 138 -20.66 9.91 2.88
C ASP A 138 -20.43 11.29 3.52
N GLY A 139 -20.54 12.35 2.70
CA GLY A 139 -20.42 13.73 3.13
C GLY A 139 -19.12 14.01 3.87
N GLU A 140 -19.22 14.64 5.03
CA GLU A 140 -18.06 15.00 5.89
C GLU A 140 -17.35 13.79 6.51
N ASN A 141 -18.06 12.65 6.61
CA ASN A 141 -17.50 11.39 7.14
C ASN A 141 -16.82 10.54 6.07
N ARG A 142 -16.66 11.07 4.86
CA ARG A 142 -16.05 10.35 3.73
C ARG A 142 -14.56 10.13 4.00
N LEU A 143 -14.16 8.87 4.11
CA LEU A 143 -12.80 8.44 4.40
C LEU A 143 -12.19 7.69 3.21
N ALA A 144 -11.04 8.14 2.72
CA ALA A 144 -10.27 7.39 1.74
C ALA A 144 -9.47 6.28 2.45
N THR A 145 -9.64 5.05 1.99
CA THR A 145 -8.99 3.87 2.58
C THR A 145 -8.29 3.04 1.52
N CYS A 146 -7.15 2.44 1.86
CA CYS A 146 -6.38 1.60 0.95
C CYS A 146 -5.92 0.29 1.61
N THR A 147 -5.50 -0.65 0.79
CA THR A 147 -4.86 -1.91 1.21
C THR A 147 -3.68 -2.24 0.30
N ILE A 148 -2.66 -2.90 0.84
CA ILE A 148 -1.52 -3.38 0.07
C ILE A 148 -1.86 -4.74 -0.55
N VAL A 149 -1.60 -4.88 -1.85
CA VAL A 149 -1.73 -6.16 -2.55
C VAL A 149 -0.51 -7.03 -2.24
N THR A 150 -0.74 -8.30 -1.97
CA THR A 150 0.32 -9.26 -1.63
C THR A 150 0.32 -10.45 -2.57
N VAL A 151 1.50 -11.03 -2.77
CA VAL A 151 1.78 -12.22 -3.59
C VAL A 151 2.55 -13.26 -2.79
N PRO A 152 2.69 -14.53 -3.25
CA PRO A 152 3.66 -15.46 -2.69
C PRO A 152 5.05 -14.84 -2.66
N ALA A 153 5.81 -15.13 -1.61
CA ALA A 153 7.16 -14.58 -1.47
C ALA A 153 8.11 -15.16 -2.53
N SER A 154 9.05 -14.32 -3.00
CA SER A 154 10.18 -14.79 -3.80
C SER A 154 11.12 -15.68 -2.95
N GLU A 155 12.03 -16.41 -3.58
CA GLU A 155 13.02 -17.24 -2.89
C GLU A 155 13.76 -16.47 -1.80
N GLN A 156 14.17 -15.23 -2.09
CA GLN A 156 14.92 -14.38 -1.15
C GLN A 156 14.12 -14.01 0.10
N ILE A 157 12.78 -13.89 0.00
CA ILE A 157 11.91 -13.49 1.10
C ILE A 157 11.26 -14.70 1.77
N SER A 158 11.16 -15.84 1.08
CA SER A 158 10.45 -17.04 1.55
C SER A 158 11.00 -17.59 2.87
N GLU A 159 12.30 -17.43 3.14
CA GLU A 159 12.90 -17.81 4.42
C GLU A 159 12.45 -16.94 5.61
N ILE A 160 11.91 -15.74 5.32
CA ILE A 160 11.43 -14.80 6.33
C ILE A 160 9.93 -14.97 6.52
N HIS A 161 9.19 -14.93 5.40
CA HIS A 161 7.74 -15.06 5.40
C HIS A 161 7.25 -15.59 4.04
N HIS A 162 6.17 -16.37 4.02
CA HIS A 162 5.60 -16.98 2.80
C HIS A 162 4.85 -15.99 1.87
N ARG A 163 4.64 -14.74 2.29
CA ARG A 163 4.00 -13.67 1.50
C ARG A 163 4.88 -12.42 1.51
N MET A 164 4.77 -11.62 0.45
CA MET A 164 5.39 -10.31 0.35
C MET A 164 4.45 -9.31 -0.34
N PRO A 165 4.65 -7.98 -0.22
CA PRO A 165 3.96 -6.99 -1.04
C PRO A 165 4.22 -7.26 -2.53
N LEU A 166 3.23 -7.00 -3.37
CA LEU A 166 3.44 -6.94 -4.82
C LEU A 166 4.16 -5.63 -5.15
N PHE A 167 5.39 -5.73 -5.65
CA PHE A 167 6.16 -4.57 -6.13
C PHE A 167 5.81 -4.25 -7.56
N ILE A 168 5.65 -2.96 -7.88
CA ILE A 168 5.43 -2.47 -9.24
C ILE A 168 6.66 -1.68 -9.67
N GLU A 169 7.41 -2.20 -10.63
CA GLU A 169 8.54 -1.51 -11.22
C GLU A 169 8.08 -0.31 -12.06
N ARG A 170 8.96 0.68 -12.22
CA ARG A 170 8.65 1.98 -12.83
C ARG A 170 7.94 1.89 -14.17
N ASP A 171 8.36 0.97 -15.03
CA ASP A 171 7.80 0.78 -16.37
C ASP A 171 6.36 0.28 -16.35
N ASN A 172 5.92 -0.29 -15.25
CA ASN A 172 4.57 -0.84 -15.04
C ASN A 172 3.64 0.09 -14.25
N TRP A 173 4.11 1.25 -13.77
CA TRP A 173 3.25 2.16 -12.98
C TRP A 173 2.04 2.64 -13.76
N ALA A 174 2.23 3.05 -15.03
CA ALA A 174 1.15 3.51 -15.87
C ALA A 174 0.10 2.41 -16.15
N LEU A 175 0.55 1.18 -16.36
CA LEU A 175 -0.34 0.03 -16.54
C LEU A 175 -1.12 -0.27 -15.26
N TRP A 176 -0.43 -0.30 -14.11
CA TRP A 176 -1.10 -0.53 -12.82
C TRP A 176 -2.12 0.54 -12.48
N LEU A 177 -1.79 1.79 -12.70
CA LEU A 177 -2.69 2.94 -12.45
C LEU A 177 -3.85 3.04 -13.46
N GLY A 178 -3.84 2.26 -14.55
CA GLY A 178 -4.84 2.28 -15.61
C GLY A 178 -4.67 3.42 -16.62
N GLU A 179 -3.50 4.04 -16.69
CA GLU A 179 -3.17 5.11 -17.63
C GLU A 179 -2.91 4.57 -19.05
N LYS A 180 -2.64 3.26 -19.13
CA LYS A 180 -2.43 2.50 -20.37
C LYS A 180 -3.23 1.21 -20.28
N GLY A 181 -4.01 0.91 -21.30
CA GLY A 181 -4.82 -0.31 -21.38
C GLY A 181 -5.77 -0.26 -22.54
#